data_d9c0df705a9543b7f6dddcdcef54d5b3
#
_entry.id   d9c0df705a9543b7f6dddcdcef54d5b3
#
_cell.length_a   1.000
_cell.length_b   1.000
_cell.length_c   1.000
_cell.angle_alpha   90.00
_cell.angle_beta   90.00
_cell.angle_gamma   90.00
#
_symmetry.space_group_name_H-M   'P 1'
#
loop_
_entity.id
_entity.type
_entity.pdbx_description
1 polymer ?
#
loop_
_entity_poly.entity_id
_entity_poly.type
_entity_poly.pdbx_seq_one_letter_code
_entity_poly.pdbx_strand_id
1 'polypeptide(L)'
;MKLISWNVNGLRACIGKGFLDFVNFIDADVICLQETKLQPHQIELDLPQYHIYWNSADKKGYSGTAVFTRREPLSVTYDFGEDIHRHEGRVITCEYEDFYLVCCYTPNSQDELRRLSYRMEWEDALRQYLCELDNIKPVVYCGDLNVAHEEIDLKNPKTNHFNPGFSDEERGKMTQLLSSGFLDSFRTLYPDKTDAYSWWSYRAQSRARNVGWRIDYFIVSERLRSRIENADILPEVMGSDHCPVMLELKEETV
;
A
#
# COMPACT_ATOMS: atom_id res chain seq x y z
N MET A 1 -2.87 0.20 18.07
CA MET A 1 -3.58 -0.15 16.82
C MET A 1 -2.62 -0.76 15.83
N LYS A 2 -2.93 -1.95 15.30
CA LYS A 2 -2.10 -2.68 14.32
C LYS A 2 -2.73 -2.64 12.93
N LEU A 3 -1.99 -2.17 11.94
CA LEU A 3 -2.41 -2.05 10.55
C LEU A 3 -1.52 -2.91 9.66
N ILE A 4 -2.12 -3.61 8.71
CA ILE A 4 -1.45 -4.42 7.70
C ILE A 4 -1.79 -3.90 6.31
N SER A 5 -0.82 -3.87 5.41
CA SER A 5 -1.03 -3.64 3.98
C SER A 5 -0.38 -4.76 3.17
N TRP A 6 -1.11 -5.33 2.22
CA TRP A 6 -0.64 -6.47 1.42
C TRP A 6 -1.20 -6.46 0.00
N ASN A 7 -0.33 -6.35 -0.98
CA ASN A 7 -0.68 -6.69 -2.36
C ASN A 7 -0.78 -8.21 -2.50
N VAL A 8 -1.99 -8.73 -2.67
CA VAL A 8 -2.26 -10.17 -2.69
C VAL A 8 -2.17 -10.79 -4.08
N ASN A 9 -1.94 -9.99 -5.12
CA ASN A 9 -1.83 -10.42 -6.53
C ASN A 9 -2.91 -11.43 -6.94
N GLY A 10 -4.16 -11.12 -6.56
CA GLY A 10 -5.34 -11.97 -6.75
C GLY A 10 -5.76 -12.69 -5.47
N LEU A 11 -6.76 -12.15 -4.78
CA LEU A 11 -7.17 -12.65 -3.45
C LEU A 11 -7.61 -14.11 -3.45
N ARG A 12 -8.34 -14.57 -4.47
CA ARG A 12 -8.75 -16.00 -4.56
C ARG A 12 -7.56 -16.95 -4.55
N ALA A 13 -6.51 -16.61 -5.30
CA ALA A 13 -5.29 -17.41 -5.33
C ALA A 13 -4.53 -17.35 -4.00
N CYS A 14 -4.50 -16.18 -3.36
CA CYS A 14 -3.84 -15.98 -2.08
C CYS A 14 -4.55 -16.74 -0.94
N ILE A 15 -5.89 -16.81 -0.96
CA ILE A 15 -6.68 -17.61 0.00
C ILE A 15 -6.25 -19.08 -0.03
N GLY A 16 -6.11 -19.67 -1.24
CA GLY A 16 -5.62 -21.03 -1.39
C GLY A 16 -4.19 -21.27 -0.91
N LYS A 17 -3.48 -20.22 -0.51
CA LYS A 17 -2.08 -20.24 -0.04
C LYS A 17 -1.91 -19.75 1.40
N GLY A 18 -2.98 -19.73 2.20
CA GLY A 18 -2.92 -19.43 3.63
C GLY A 18 -3.29 -17.99 4.03
N PHE A 19 -3.94 -17.23 3.17
CA PHE A 19 -4.37 -15.86 3.49
C PHE A 19 -5.24 -15.79 4.76
N LEU A 20 -6.24 -16.69 4.90
CA LEU A 20 -7.13 -16.67 6.06
C LEU A 20 -6.40 -17.06 7.35
N ASP A 21 -5.45 -18.00 7.28
CA ASP A 21 -4.62 -18.38 8.42
C ASP A 21 -3.76 -17.18 8.87
N PHE A 22 -3.20 -16.44 7.93
CA PHE A 22 -2.46 -15.22 8.21
C PHE A 22 -3.36 -14.16 8.87
N VAL A 23 -4.55 -13.88 8.32
CA VAL A 23 -5.51 -12.90 8.86
C VAL A 23 -5.87 -13.22 10.31
N ASN A 24 -6.14 -14.49 10.61
CA ASN A 24 -6.46 -14.93 11.97
C ASN A 24 -5.26 -14.89 12.91
N PHE A 25 -4.05 -15.17 12.41
CA PHE A 25 -2.83 -15.18 13.21
C PHE A 25 -2.35 -13.77 13.56
N ILE A 26 -2.36 -12.84 12.59
CA ILE A 26 -1.80 -11.50 12.75
C ILE A 26 -2.60 -10.64 13.72
N ASP A 27 -3.88 -10.93 13.86
CA ASP A 27 -4.80 -10.25 14.78
C ASP A 27 -4.75 -8.71 14.63
N ALA A 28 -4.83 -8.24 13.39
CA ALA A 28 -4.74 -6.82 13.07
C ALA A 28 -6.08 -6.10 13.26
N ASP A 29 -6.02 -4.81 13.60
CA ASP A 29 -7.20 -3.94 13.66
C ASP A 29 -7.70 -3.57 12.27
N VAL A 30 -6.76 -3.39 11.33
CA VAL A 30 -7.03 -3.05 9.93
C VAL A 30 -6.14 -3.83 8.98
N ILE A 31 -6.72 -4.34 7.88
CA ILE A 31 -6.00 -5.00 6.79
C ILE A 31 -6.40 -4.33 5.47
N CYS A 32 -5.41 -3.75 4.79
CA CYS A 32 -5.54 -3.13 3.49
C CYS A 32 -4.99 -4.06 2.41
N LEU A 33 -5.77 -4.33 1.39
CA LEU A 33 -5.38 -5.22 0.29
C LEU A 33 -5.31 -4.46 -1.03
N GLN A 34 -4.32 -4.82 -1.84
CA GLN A 34 -4.16 -4.34 -3.20
C GLN A 34 -4.15 -5.53 -4.17
N GLU A 35 -4.49 -5.27 -5.42
CA GLU A 35 -4.66 -6.28 -6.47
C GLU A 35 -5.57 -7.44 -6.06
N THR A 36 -6.73 -7.15 -5.52
CA THR A 36 -7.72 -8.18 -5.18
C THR A 36 -8.20 -8.95 -6.41
N LYS A 37 -8.24 -8.27 -7.58
CA LYS A 37 -8.66 -8.81 -8.89
C LYS A 37 -10.07 -9.41 -8.85
N LEU A 38 -10.90 -8.90 -7.94
CA LEU A 38 -12.28 -9.36 -7.72
C LEU A 38 -13.31 -8.38 -8.26
N GLN A 39 -14.46 -8.94 -8.61
CA GLN A 39 -15.69 -8.20 -8.83
C GLN A 39 -16.64 -8.43 -7.63
N PRO A 40 -17.62 -7.56 -7.40
CA PRO A 40 -18.60 -7.74 -6.34
C PRO A 40 -19.22 -9.15 -6.37
N HIS A 41 -19.43 -9.73 -5.20
CA HIS A 41 -20.06 -11.05 -5.01
C HIS A 41 -19.29 -12.27 -5.56
N GLN A 42 -18.03 -12.11 -5.96
CA GLN A 42 -17.22 -13.28 -6.41
C GLN A 42 -16.64 -14.12 -5.28
N ILE A 43 -16.69 -13.62 -4.05
CA ILE A 43 -16.18 -14.30 -2.87
C ILE A 43 -17.03 -13.93 -1.65
N GLU A 44 -17.21 -14.89 -0.77
CA GLU A 44 -17.73 -14.71 0.58
C GLU A 44 -16.62 -15.07 1.56
N LEU A 45 -16.32 -14.19 2.51
CA LEU A 45 -15.33 -14.39 3.54
C LEU A 45 -16.02 -14.47 4.89
N ASP A 46 -15.78 -15.55 5.62
CA ASP A 46 -16.24 -15.69 7.01
C ASP A 46 -15.24 -15.02 7.96
N LEU A 47 -15.33 -13.71 8.04
CA LEU A 47 -14.52 -12.85 8.89
C LEU A 47 -15.43 -11.87 9.66
N PRO A 48 -16.29 -12.39 10.56
CA PRO A 48 -17.34 -11.60 11.20
C PRO A 48 -16.81 -10.47 12.11
N GLN A 49 -15.54 -10.54 12.47
CA GLN A 49 -14.86 -9.50 13.26
C GLN A 49 -14.49 -8.25 12.45
N TYR A 50 -14.66 -8.27 11.10
CA TYR A 50 -14.32 -7.16 10.23
C TYR A 50 -15.51 -6.61 9.46
N HIS A 51 -15.59 -5.28 9.37
CA HIS A 51 -16.31 -4.58 8.33
C HIS A 51 -15.44 -4.58 7.07
N ILE A 52 -15.98 -4.96 5.92
CA ILE A 52 -15.22 -5.16 4.69
C ILE A 52 -15.72 -4.23 3.61
N TYR A 53 -14.81 -3.44 3.03
CA TYR A 53 -15.06 -2.50 1.96
C TYR A 53 -14.26 -2.88 0.73
N TRP A 54 -14.89 -2.87 -0.44
CA TRP A 54 -14.30 -3.30 -1.71
C TRP A 54 -14.36 -2.16 -2.72
N ASN A 55 -13.28 -1.95 -3.44
CA ASN A 55 -13.24 -1.12 -4.64
C ASN A 55 -12.72 -1.95 -5.81
N SER A 56 -13.58 -2.24 -6.79
CA SER A 56 -13.26 -3.10 -7.92
C SER A 56 -13.03 -2.26 -9.18
N ALA A 57 -12.08 -2.68 -10.02
CA ALA A 57 -11.94 -2.09 -11.34
C ALA A 57 -13.12 -2.46 -12.26
N ASP A 58 -13.45 -1.61 -13.23
CA ASP A 58 -14.41 -1.91 -14.27
C ASP A 58 -13.96 -3.13 -15.10
N LYS A 59 -12.66 -3.22 -15.33
CA LYS A 59 -12.04 -4.36 -16.00
C LYS A 59 -11.93 -5.56 -15.06
N LYS A 60 -12.62 -6.65 -15.42
CA LYS A 60 -12.59 -7.90 -14.64
C LYS A 60 -11.17 -8.49 -14.52
N GLY A 61 -10.83 -8.99 -13.33
CA GLY A 61 -9.55 -9.65 -13.07
C GLY A 61 -8.33 -8.70 -13.05
N TYR A 62 -8.56 -7.41 -12.85
CA TYR A 62 -7.54 -6.38 -12.86
C TYR A 62 -7.67 -5.49 -11.62
N SER A 63 -6.51 -5.02 -11.08
CA SER A 63 -6.47 -4.07 -9.96
C SER A 63 -7.38 -4.46 -8.78
N GLY A 64 -8.07 -3.48 -8.19
CA GLY A 64 -8.97 -3.67 -7.06
C GLY A 64 -8.28 -3.57 -5.71
N THR A 65 -8.93 -2.88 -4.78
CA THR A 65 -8.49 -2.72 -3.39
C THR A 65 -9.56 -3.19 -2.42
N ALA A 66 -9.16 -3.49 -1.19
CA ALA A 66 -10.10 -3.78 -0.11
C ALA A 66 -9.56 -3.28 1.23
N VAL A 67 -10.46 -2.93 2.14
CA VAL A 67 -10.16 -2.62 3.53
C VAL A 67 -11.01 -3.48 4.43
N PHE A 68 -10.37 -4.24 5.32
CA PHE A 68 -10.99 -4.99 6.40
C PHE A 68 -10.67 -4.26 7.70
N THR A 69 -11.65 -3.84 8.45
CA THR A 69 -11.46 -3.06 9.68
C THR A 69 -12.38 -3.54 10.79
N ARG A 70 -11.85 -3.66 12.01
CA ARG A 70 -12.65 -4.01 13.20
C ARG A 70 -13.53 -2.85 13.66
N ARG A 71 -13.02 -1.64 13.52
CA ARG A 71 -13.74 -0.41 13.88
C ARG A 71 -14.47 0.12 12.65
N GLU A 72 -15.77 0.30 12.74
CA GLU A 72 -16.57 0.88 11.66
C GLU A 72 -16.12 2.34 11.40
N PRO A 73 -15.74 2.69 10.15
CA PRO A 73 -15.40 4.07 9.80
C PRO A 73 -16.61 5.00 9.88
N LEU A 74 -16.38 6.29 10.17
CA LEU A 74 -17.40 7.34 10.08
C LEU A 74 -17.90 7.53 8.65
N SER A 75 -17.00 7.39 7.68
CA SER A 75 -17.32 7.42 6.25
C SER A 75 -16.32 6.61 5.45
N VAL A 76 -16.75 6.14 4.27
CA VAL A 76 -15.89 5.46 3.30
C VAL A 76 -16.08 6.10 1.93
N THR A 77 -15.00 6.50 1.30
CA THR A 77 -15.00 7.01 -0.08
C THR A 77 -14.10 6.18 -0.98
N TYR A 78 -14.45 6.14 -2.25
CA TYR A 78 -13.77 5.31 -3.25
C TYR A 78 -13.18 6.21 -4.34
N ASP A 79 -11.91 5.97 -4.64
CA ASP A 79 -11.11 6.74 -5.57
C ASP A 79 -11.05 8.24 -5.21
N PHE A 80 -10.49 9.07 -6.06
CA PHE A 80 -10.29 10.50 -5.82
C PHE A 80 -10.16 11.26 -7.14
N GLY A 81 -10.16 12.59 -7.08
CA GLY A 81 -9.83 13.46 -8.20
C GLY A 81 -10.80 13.33 -9.38
N GLU A 82 -10.24 13.44 -10.59
CA GLU A 82 -10.97 13.44 -11.84
C GLU A 82 -11.43 12.03 -12.25
N ASP A 83 -12.40 11.96 -13.17
CA ASP A 83 -13.01 10.71 -13.63
C ASP A 83 -11.98 9.71 -14.18
N ILE A 84 -10.92 10.18 -14.86
CA ILE A 84 -9.83 9.35 -15.37
C ILE A 84 -9.15 8.46 -14.30
N HIS A 85 -9.28 8.83 -13.02
CA HIS A 85 -8.67 8.11 -11.89
C HIS A 85 -9.63 7.12 -11.22
N ARG A 86 -10.90 7.01 -11.67
CA ARG A 86 -11.98 6.34 -10.95
C ARG A 86 -12.40 4.97 -11.48
N HIS A 87 -11.74 4.43 -12.49
CA HIS A 87 -12.18 3.20 -13.17
C HIS A 87 -11.38 1.95 -12.83
N GLU A 88 -10.31 2.10 -12.04
CA GLU A 88 -9.39 1.00 -11.79
C GLU A 88 -9.45 0.45 -10.35
N GLY A 89 -10.36 0.96 -9.50
CA GLY A 89 -10.56 0.45 -8.14
C GLY A 89 -9.29 0.53 -7.28
N ARG A 90 -8.61 1.68 -7.29
CA ARG A 90 -7.26 1.82 -6.73
C ARG A 90 -7.21 2.38 -5.34
N VAL A 91 -8.23 3.11 -4.90
CA VAL A 91 -8.18 3.83 -3.62
C VAL A 91 -9.45 3.62 -2.82
N ILE A 92 -9.30 3.31 -1.54
CA ILE A 92 -10.35 3.36 -0.52
C ILE A 92 -9.86 4.29 0.59
N THR A 93 -10.66 5.29 0.93
CA THR A 93 -10.42 6.16 2.07
C THR A 93 -11.46 5.89 3.15
N CYS A 94 -11.01 5.49 4.33
CA CYS A 94 -11.82 5.32 5.53
C CYS A 94 -11.55 6.49 6.48
N GLU A 95 -12.61 7.20 6.90
CA GLU A 95 -12.52 8.24 7.91
C GLU A 95 -12.74 7.65 9.29
N TYR A 96 -11.81 7.87 10.20
CA TYR A 96 -11.96 7.60 11.62
C TYR A 96 -12.04 8.93 12.42
N GLU A 97 -12.28 8.84 13.71
CA GLU A 97 -12.39 10.04 14.56
C GLU A 97 -11.08 10.84 14.59
N ASP A 98 -9.95 10.14 14.61
CA ASP A 98 -8.62 10.68 14.87
C ASP A 98 -7.70 10.69 13.64
N PHE A 99 -8.04 10.01 12.54
CA PHE A 99 -7.25 10.00 11.31
C PHE A 99 -8.05 9.53 10.08
N TYR A 100 -7.51 9.78 8.88
CA TYR A 100 -7.91 9.12 7.65
C TYR A 100 -6.98 7.96 7.31
N LEU A 101 -7.55 6.81 6.94
CA LEU A 101 -6.81 5.71 6.35
C LEU A 101 -7.04 5.71 4.84
N VAL A 102 -5.97 5.73 4.05
CA VAL A 102 -6.02 5.66 2.59
C VAL A 102 -5.29 4.40 2.13
N CYS A 103 -6.05 3.39 1.72
CA CYS A 103 -5.54 2.17 1.09
C CYS A 103 -5.40 2.41 -0.41
N CYS A 104 -4.23 2.16 -0.98
CA CYS A 104 -3.94 2.49 -2.35
C CYS A 104 -3.18 1.40 -3.10
N TYR A 105 -3.51 1.25 -4.38
CA TYR A 105 -2.73 0.53 -5.38
C TYR A 105 -2.33 1.50 -6.50
N THR A 106 -1.12 2.01 -6.42
CA THR A 106 -0.60 3.00 -7.37
C THR A 106 -0.42 2.40 -8.77
N PRO A 107 -0.81 3.10 -9.86
CA PRO A 107 -0.61 2.60 -11.22
C PRO A 107 0.86 2.32 -11.51
N ASN A 108 1.17 1.16 -12.08
CA ASN A 108 2.50 0.86 -12.59
C ASN A 108 2.77 1.59 -13.92
N SER A 109 3.98 2.11 -14.11
CA SER A 109 4.37 2.81 -15.34
C SER A 109 4.53 1.89 -16.56
N GLN A 110 4.50 0.58 -16.36
CA GLN A 110 4.60 -0.50 -17.36
C GLN A 110 5.93 -0.52 -18.11
N ASP A 111 6.19 -1.61 -18.83
CA ASP A 111 7.40 -1.78 -19.63
C ASP A 111 7.64 -0.57 -20.54
N GLU A 112 8.91 -0.18 -20.66
CA GLU A 112 9.34 0.99 -21.45
C GLU A 112 8.74 2.32 -20.96
N LEU A 113 8.24 2.37 -19.70
CA LEU A 113 7.64 3.55 -19.07
C LEU A 113 6.46 4.15 -19.88
N ARG A 114 5.78 3.34 -20.70
CA ARG A 114 4.73 3.81 -21.62
C ARG A 114 3.52 4.42 -20.92
N ARG A 115 3.35 4.20 -19.60
CA ARG A 115 2.28 4.79 -18.80
C ARG A 115 2.81 5.86 -17.81
N LEU A 116 4.07 6.28 -17.96
CA LEU A 116 4.72 7.22 -17.04
C LEU A 116 4.00 8.56 -16.96
N SER A 117 3.58 9.15 -18.10
CA SER A 117 2.89 10.44 -18.09
C SER A 117 1.60 10.39 -17.25
N TYR A 118 0.78 9.36 -17.44
CA TYR A 118 -0.42 9.14 -16.62
C TYR A 118 -0.06 8.94 -15.14
N ARG A 119 1.00 8.18 -14.86
CA ARG A 119 1.48 7.95 -13.50
C ARG A 119 1.87 9.27 -12.81
N MET A 120 2.53 10.19 -13.53
CA MET A 120 2.93 11.47 -12.98
C MET A 120 1.72 12.37 -12.64
N GLU A 121 0.73 12.42 -13.52
CA GLU A 121 -0.53 13.13 -13.28
C GLU A 121 -1.28 12.56 -12.07
N TRP A 122 -1.36 11.23 -12.01
CA TRP A 122 -2.01 10.50 -10.91
C TRP A 122 -1.34 10.77 -9.56
N GLU A 123 0.01 10.77 -9.52
CA GLU A 123 0.78 11.05 -8.30
C GLU A 123 0.58 12.49 -7.80
N ASP A 124 0.51 13.47 -8.71
CA ASP A 124 0.24 14.87 -8.33
C ASP A 124 -1.17 15.03 -7.77
N ALA A 125 -2.16 14.44 -8.41
CA ALA A 125 -3.54 14.47 -7.94
C ALA A 125 -3.70 13.75 -6.58
N LEU A 126 -3.06 12.60 -6.41
CA LEU A 126 -3.07 11.87 -5.13
C LEU A 126 -2.40 12.67 -4.01
N ARG A 127 -1.22 13.25 -4.27
CA ARG A 127 -0.51 14.09 -3.30
C ARG A 127 -1.38 15.27 -2.85
N GLN A 128 -2.06 15.95 -3.79
CA GLN A 128 -2.99 17.02 -3.46
C GLN A 128 -4.13 16.49 -2.56
N TYR A 129 -4.74 15.37 -2.94
CA TYR A 129 -5.81 14.73 -2.16
C TYR A 129 -5.37 14.39 -0.73
N LEU A 130 -4.18 13.78 -0.56
CA LEU A 130 -3.64 13.47 0.76
C LEU A 130 -3.38 14.73 1.60
N CYS A 131 -2.88 15.81 0.99
CA CYS A 131 -2.68 17.09 1.67
C CYS A 131 -4.01 17.73 2.08
N GLU A 132 -5.06 17.64 1.26
CA GLU A 132 -6.40 18.12 1.60
C GLU A 132 -6.98 17.37 2.81
N LEU A 133 -6.83 16.04 2.84
CA LEU A 133 -7.21 15.23 4.00
C LEU A 133 -6.39 15.61 5.24
N ASP A 134 -5.07 15.76 5.10
CA ASP A 134 -4.19 16.10 6.22
C ASP A 134 -4.48 17.48 6.82
N ASN A 135 -5.03 18.41 6.06
CA ASN A 135 -5.50 19.70 6.61
C ASN A 135 -6.67 19.52 7.61
N ILE A 136 -7.40 18.40 7.53
CA ILE A 136 -8.56 18.12 8.39
C ILE A 136 -8.13 17.23 9.55
N LYS A 137 -7.61 16.05 9.27
CA LYS A 137 -7.13 15.04 10.23
C LYS A 137 -5.82 14.42 9.72
N PRO A 138 -4.97 13.90 10.61
CA PRO A 138 -3.79 13.11 10.19
C PRO A 138 -4.18 11.99 9.22
N VAL A 139 -3.26 11.64 8.32
CA VAL A 139 -3.45 10.61 7.31
C VAL A 139 -2.49 9.44 7.57
N VAL A 140 -3.01 8.24 7.47
CA VAL A 140 -2.26 6.99 7.29
C VAL A 140 -2.50 6.51 5.87
N TYR A 141 -1.52 6.63 5.01
CA TYR A 141 -1.55 6.24 3.62
C TYR A 141 -0.72 4.97 3.42
N CYS A 142 -1.30 3.92 2.87
CA CYS A 142 -0.61 2.65 2.70
C CYS A 142 -0.96 1.96 1.39
N GLY A 143 -0.09 1.06 0.99
CA GLY A 143 -0.32 0.17 -0.14
C GLY A 143 0.93 -0.14 -0.94
N ASP A 144 0.69 -0.75 -2.10
CA ASP A 144 1.69 -0.90 -3.14
C ASP A 144 1.81 0.40 -3.93
N LEU A 145 2.88 1.14 -3.67
CA LEU A 145 3.14 2.43 -4.30
C LEU A 145 3.92 2.30 -5.61
N ASN A 146 4.26 1.08 -6.01
CA ASN A 146 4.97 0.79 -7.26
C ASN A 146 6.21 1.65 -7.48
N VAL A 147 6.94 1.99 -6.42
CA VAL A 147 8.20 2.74 -6.45
C VAL A 147 9.13 2.31 -5.31
N ALA A 148 10.38 2.02 -5.63
CA ALA A 148 11.47 2.00 -4.66
C ALA A 148 12.03 3.42 -4.58
N HIS A 149 11.96 4.06 -3.40
CA HIS A 149 12.28 5.48 -3.28
C HIS A 149 13.78 5.74 -3.42
N GLU A 150 14.59 5.04 -2.65
CA GLU A 150 16.04 5.25 -2.61
C GLU A 150 16.80 4.01 -3.10
N GLU A 151 18.09 4.15 -3.38
CA GLU A 151 18.94 3.03 -3.81
C GLU A 151 18.99 1.88 -2.80
N ILE A 152 18.81 2.17 -1.51
CA ILE A 152 18.73 1.17 -0.44
C ILE A 152 17.45 0.33 -0.51
N ASP A 153 16.43 0.78 -1.26
CA ASP A 153 15.11 0.15 -1.34
C ASP A 153 15.02 -0.95 -2.42
N LEU A 154 16.12 -1.24 -3.13
CA LEU A 154 16.15 -2.36 -4.07
C LEU A 154 17.56 -2.96 -4.18
N LYS A 155 17.62 -4.24 -4.57
CA LYS A 155 18.89 -5.00 -4.60
C LYS A 155 19.90 -4.53 -5.65
N ASN A 156 19.46 -4.10 -6.81
CA ASN A 156 20.34 -3.76 -7.93
C ASN A 156 20.02 -2.38 -8.51
N PRO A 157 20.24 -1.28 -7.78
CA PRO A 157 19.81 0.05 -8.21
C PRO A 157 20.42 0.47 -9.56
N LYS A 158 21.71 0.24 -9.77
CA LYS A 158 22.44 0.69 -10.97
C LYS A 158 21.87 0.14 -12.28
N THR A 159 21.29 -1.05 -12.27
CA THR A 159 20.73 -1.70 -13.47
C THR A 159 19.25 -1.43 -13.65
N ASN A 160 18.60 -0.74 -12.71
CA ASN A 160 17.15 -0.55 -12.69
C ASN A 160 16.71 0.92 -12.85
N HIS A 161 17.63 1.87 -13.05
CA HIS A 161 17.34 3.32 -13.12
C HIS A 161 16.26 3.74 -14.14
N PHE A 162 16.03 2.93 -15.17
CA PHE A 162 15.02 3.21 -16.20
C PHE A 162 13.88 2.19 -16.21
N ASN A 163 13.82 1.34 -15.19
CA ASN A 163 12.74 0.38 -15.06
C ASN A 163 11.54 1.00 -14.32
N PRO A 164 10.31 0.56 -14.64
CA PRO A 164 9.12 0.93 -13.88
C PRO A 164 9.32 0.68 -12.38
N GLY A 165 8.99 1.68 -11.57
CA GLY A 165 9.17 1.64 -10.12
C GLY A 165 10.53 2.13 -9.63
N PHE A 166 11.46 2.53 -10.54
CA PHE A 166 12.73 3.13 -10.14
C PHE A 166 13.24 4.20 -11.14
N SER A 167 12.34 4.79 -11.91
CA SER A 167 12.68 5.97 -12.71
C SER A 167 12.89 7.19 -11.81
N ASP A 168 13.66 8.16 -12.29
CA ASP A 168 13.91 9.39 -11.53
C ASP A 168 12.61 10.18 -11.31
N GLU A 169 11.67 10.13 -12.25
CA GLU A 169 10.37 10.76 -12.16
C GLU A 169 9.51 10.15 -11.05
N GLU A 170 9.41 8.82 -10.98
CA GLU A 170 8.65 8.12 -9.94
C GLU A 170 9.24 8.37 -8.55
N ARG A 171 10.56 8.26 -8.42
CA ARG A 171 11.30 8.58 -7.18
C ARG A 171 11.12 10.04 -6.76
N GLY A 172 11.16 10.95 -7.75
CA GLY A 172 10.92 12.38 -7.53
C GLY A 172 9.52 12.67 -6.98
N LYS A 173 8.48 11.95 -7.45
CA LYS A 173 7.12 12.08 -6.90
C LYS A 173 7.03 11.59 -5.45
N MET A 174 7.70 10.50 -5.11
CA MET A 174 7.78 10.04 -3.71
C MET A 174 8.48 11.06 -2.83
N THR A 175 9.58 11.65 -3.28
CA THR A 175 10.27 12.74 -2.58
C THR A 175 9.35 13.96 -2.37
N GLN A 176 8.56 14.35 -3.39
CA GLN A 176 7.61 15.45 -3.29
C GLN A 176 6.50 15.15 -2.27
N LEU A 177 5.97 13.90 -2.26
CA LEU A 177 4.99 13.48 -1.27
C LEU A 177 5.55 13.61 0.17
N LEU A 178 6.72 13.05 0.42
CA LEU A 178 7.34 13.12 1.75
C LEU A 178 7.63 14.57 2.16
N SER A 179 8.07 15.41 1.22
CA SER A 179 8.32 16.84 1.48
C SER A 179 7.05 17.66 1.73
N SER A 180 5.87 17.09 1.48
CA SER A 180 4.57 17.75 1.68
C SER A 180 3.98 17.52 3.09
N GLY A 181 4.78 17.07 4.06
CA GLY A 181 4.35 16.87 5.45
C GLY A 181 4.08 15.41 5.82
N PHE A 182 4.62 14.49 5.03
CA PHE A 182 4.49 13.05 5.26
C PHE A 182 5.84 12.40 5.53
N LEU A 183 5.82 11.21 6.13
CA LEU A 183 7.02 10.42 6.39
C LEU A 183 6.79 8.93 6.09
N ASP A 184 7.84 8.28 5.66
CA ASP A 184 7.94 6.82 5.54
C ASP A 184 8.15 6.23 6.93
N SER A 185 7.16 5.52 7.46
CA SER A 185 7.19 4.98 8.82
C SER A 185 8.35 3.99 9.03
N PHE A 186 8.63 3.15 8.03
CA PHE A 186 9.71 2.19 8.10
C PHE A 186 11.09 2.88 8.11
N ARG A 187 11.32 3.83 7.20
CA ARG A 187 12.59 4.58 7.15
C ARG A 187 12.76 5.54 8.32
N THR A 188 11.68 5.98 8.94
CA THR A 188 11.74 6.75 10.19
C THR A 188 12.35 5.94 11.32
N LEU A 189 12.01 4.65 11.45
CA LEU A 189 12.54 3.76 12.48
C LEU A 189 13.87 3.10 12.08
N TYR A 190 14.03 2.77 10.80
CA TYR A 190 15.15 2.00 10.27
C TYR A 190 15.79 2.69 9.05
N PRO A 191 16.41 3.87 9.22
CA PRO A 191 16.93 4.66 8.10
C PRO A 191 17.98 3.92 7.26
N ASP A 192 18.80 3.10 7.89
CA ASP A 192 19.96 2.44 7.26
C ASP A 192 19.79 0.92 7.07
N LYS A 193 18.58 0.37 7.32
CA LYS A 193 18.34 -1.07 7.19
C LYS A 193 18.35 -1.49 5.72
N THR A 194 19.37 -2.22 5.31
CA THR A 194 19.53 -2.80 3.99
C THR A 194 18.78 -4.12 3.83
N ASP A 195 18.62 -4.59 2.58
CA ASP A 195 18.04 -5.89 2.25
C ASP A 195 16.62 -6.11 2.81
N ALA A 196 15.90 -5.02 3.03
CA ALA A 196 14.52 -5.00 3.52
C ALA A 196 13.58 -4.72 2.34
N TYR A 197 12.99 -5.77 1.80
CA TYR A 197 12.16 -5.71 0.60
C TYR A 197 10.77 -6.28 0.86
N SER A 198 9.79 -5.82 0.07
CA SER A 198 8.39 -6.25 0.16
C SER A 198 7.91 -6.99 -1.08
N TRP A 199 8.63 -6.90 -2.19
CA TRP A 199 8.31 -7.54 -3.46
C TRP A 199 9.51 -8.23 -4.09
N TRP A 200 9.26 -9.38 -4.73
CA TRP A 200 10.25 -10.16 -5.48
C TRP A 200 9.62 -10.74 -6.75
N SER A 201 10.30 -10.57 -7.88
CA SER A 201 9.88 -11.23 -9.11
C SER A 201 9.79 -12.76 -8.94
N TYR A 202 8.79 -13.38 -9.54
CA TYR A 202 8.71 -14.86 -9.61
C TYR A 202 9.86 -15.49 -10.38
N ARG A 203 10.60 -14.71 -11.19
CA ARG A 203 11.71 -15.21 -12.01
C ARG A 203 12.96 -15.46 -11.15
N ALA A 204 13.75 -16.47 -11.58
CA ALA A 204 15.08 -16.74 -11.05
C ALA A 204 15.16 -16.93 -9.53
N GLN A 205 14.10 -17.41 -8.89
CA GLN A 205 14.03 -17.61 -7.42
C GLN A 205 14.40 -16.32 -6.63
N SER A 206 13.97 -15.17 -7.12
CA SER A 206 14.37 -13.86 -6.58
C SER A 206 14.11 -13.73 -5.10
N ARG A 207 12.98 -14.25 -4.58
CA ARG A 207 12.63 -14.19 -3.15
C ARG A 207 13.60 -15.02 -2.30
N ALA A 208 13.93 -16.24 -2.71
CA ALA A 208 14.87 -17.11 -1.99
C ALA A 208 16.28 -16.51 -1.94
N ARG A 209 16.66 -15.69 -2.93
CA ARG A 209 17.94 -15.01 -3.03
C ARG A 209 17.92 -13.58 -2.45
N ASN A 210 16.76 -13.15 -1.95
CA ASN A 210 16.48 -11.79 -1.52
C ASN A 210 16.88 -10.72 -2.55
N VAL A 211 16.57 -10.97 -3.83
CA VAL A 211 16.73 -9.98 -4.91
C VAL A 211 15.38 -9.28 -5.09
N GLY A 212 15.11 -8.35 -4.23
CA GLY A 212 13.79 -7.72 -4.07
C GLY A 212 13.82 -6.20 -4.13
N TRP A 213 12.63 -5.63 -4.00
CA TRP A 213 12.33 -4.21 -3.97
C TRP A 213 11.40 -3.91 -2.80
N ARG A 214 11.58 -2.78 -2.15
CA ARG A 214 10.62 -2.25 -1.18
C ARG A 214 9.73 -1.24 -1.90
N ILE A 215 8.52 -1.66 -2.22
CA ILE A 215 7.52 -0.87 -2.96
C ILE A 215 6.17 -0.79 -2.26
N ASP A 216 6.02 -1.48 -1.14
CA ASP A 216 4.86 -1.41 -0.26
C ASP A 216 5.21 -0.57 0.98
N TYR A 217 4.33 0.35 1.37
CA TYR A 217 4.61 1.36 2.37
C TYR A 217 3.45 1.61 3.33
N PHE A 218 3.82 2.12 4.50
CA PHE A 218 2.98 2.98 5.32
C PHE A 218 3.62 4.38 5.37
N ILE A 219 2.98 5.32 4.69
CA ILE A 219 3.31 6.75 4.71
C ILE A 219 2.33 7.43 5.65
N VAL A 220 2.80 8.20 6.59
CA VAL A 220 1.94 8.83 7.59
C VAL A 220 2.20 10.33 7.66
N SER A 221 1.18 11.09 8.06
CA SER A 221 1.36 12.50 8.37
C SER A 221 2.47 12.71 9.40
N GLU A 222 3.29 13.74 9.23
CA GLU A 222 4.36 14.11 10.17
C GLU A 222 3.82 14.21 11.62
N ARG A 223 2.57 14.66 11.78
CA ARG A 223 1.89 14.77 13.10
C ARG A 223 1.74 13.44 13.83
N LEU A 224 1.78 12.31 13.10
CA LEU A 224 1.71 10.97 13.70
C LEU A 224 3.07 10.39 14.10
N ARG A 225 4.20 11.11 13.87
CA ARG A 225 5.55 10.62 14.15
C ARG A 225 5.70 10.03 15.56
N SER A 226 5.20 10.73 16.57
CA SER A 226 5.28 10.29 17.97
C SER A 226 4.39 9.09 18.30
N ARG A 227 3.42 8.79 17.45
CA ARG A 227 2.51 7.63 17.58
C ARG A 227 3.07 6.37 16.92
N ILE A 228 4.07 6.47 16.05
CA ILE A 228 4.68 5.29 15.45
C ILE A 228 5.35 4.47 16.55
N GLU A 229 4.84 3.28 16.82
CA GLU A 229 5.40 2.35 17.78
C GLU A 229 6.30 1.33 17.09
N ASN A 230 5.83 0.80 15.94
CA ASN A 230 6.56 -0.17 15.14
C ASN A 230 6.18 -0.03 13.66
N ALA A 231 7.11 -0.36 12.78
CA ALA A 231 6.88 -0.53 11.35
C ALA A 231 7.73 -1.70 10.87
N ASP A 232 7.13 -2.67 10.18
CA ASP A 232 7.85 -3.88 9.80
C ASP A 232 7.44 -4.37 8.39
N ILE A 233 8.28 -5.23 7.86
CA ILE A 233 8.07 -5.97 6.61
C ILE A 233 8.06 -7.44 7.01
N LEU A 234 7.08 -8.23 6.53
CA LEU A 234 6.88 -9.62 6.95
C LEU A 234 7.26 -10.61 5.83
N PRO A 235 8.56 -10.75 5.48
CA PRO A 235 9.01 -11.50 4.30
C PRO A 235 8.71 -12.99 4.38
N GLU A 236 8.45 -13.53 5.59
CA GLU A 236 8.12 -14.94 5.80
C GLU A 236 6.69 -15.28 5.39
N VAL A 237 5.81 -14.28 5.25
CA VAL A 237 4.42 -14.49 4.85
C VAL A 237 4.35 -14.75 3.36
N MET A 238 3.94 -15.95 3.01
CA MET A 238 3.84 -16.42 1.62
C MET A 238 2.40 -16.25 1.10
N GLY A 239 2.22 -16.39 -0.21
CA GLY A 239 0.89 -16.34 -0.86
C GLY A 239 0.83 -15.42 -2.07
N SER A 240 1.67 -14.39 -2.09
CA SER A 240 1.84 -13.42 -3.18
C SER A 240 3.33 -13.25 -3.51
N ASP A 241 3.65 -12.56 -4.59
CA ASP A 241 4.99 -12.05 -4.89
C ASP A 241 5.36 -10.82 -4.04
N HIS A 242 4.38 -10.24 -3.35
CA HIS A 242 4.61 -9.32 -2.24
C HIS A 242 4.48 -10.04 -0.89
N CYS A 243 5.10 -9.47 0.13
CA CYS A 243 4.78 -9.80 1.52
C CYS A 243 4.02 -8.63 2.18
N PRO A 244 3.30 -8.90 3.29
CA PRO A 244 2.67 -7.82 4.04
C PRO A 244 3.69 -6.84 4.62
N VAL A 245 3.28 -5.58 4.74
CA VAL A 245 3.94 -4.58 5.57
C VAL A 245 3.02 -4.21 6.73
N MET A 246 3.61 -3.82 7.86
CA MET A 246 2.91 -3.56 9.11
C MET A 246 3.25 -2.19 9.67
N LEU A 247 2.24 -1.54 10.25
CA LEU A 247 2.39 -0.36 11.08
C LEU A 247 1.66 -0.57 12.42
N GLU A 248 2.32 -0.28 13.53
CA GLU A 248 1.70 -0.20 14.84
C GLU A 248 1.73 1.25 15.32
N LEU A 249 0.55 1.77 15.66
CA LEU A 249 0.37 3.11 16.22
C LEU A 249 -0.05 3.01 17.68
N LYS A 250 0.57 3.82 18.53
CA LYS A 250 0.09 4.03 19.90
C LYS A 250 -1.32 4.58 19.87
N GLU A 251 -2.15 4.10 20.77
CA GLU A 251 -3.46 4.72 20.99
C GLU A 251 -3.28 6.12 21.59
N GLU A 252 -4.16 7.05 21.22
CA GLU A 252 -4.19 8.32 21.92
C GLU A 252 -4.64 8.06 23.36
N THR A 253 -3.76 8.39 24.30
CA THR A 253 -4.18 8.49 25.71
C THR A 253 -5.09 9.71 25.82
N VAL A 254 -6.39 9.48 25.98
CA VAL A 254 -7.38 10.51 26.29
C VAL A 254 -7.06 11.15 27.64
#